data_675f0a2361bb23029b5035e119b84584
#
_entry.id   675f0a2361bb23029b5035e119b84584
#
_cell.length_a   1.000
_cell.length_b   1.000
_cell.length_c   1.000
_cell.angle_alpha   90.00
_cell.angle_beta   90.00
_cell.angle_gamma   90.00
#
_symmetry.space_group_name_H-M   'P 1'
#
loop_
_entity.id
_entity.type
_entity.pdbx_description
1 polymer ?
#
loop_
_entity_poly.entity_id
_entity_poly.type
_entity_poly.pdbx_seq_one_letter_code
_entity_poly.pdbx_strand_id
1 'polypeptide(L)'
;FAHAVRRGVRMVYIVENNGVYGLTKGQFSATADRGSKSKKGAVNNDNPIDLVALALQLGATYVARGFSGDKAQLVPLIEGAIRHGGAAFIDVVSPCVAFNNHEGSTKSYDYIRAHNEAVSRIDFIDLAEPTHAAPAPGEVIELPQPDGSLMRLRKLHADHDPTNRLNAMNLVQDLAQRGEVATGLIYVEPTASDLHHALNTSATPLNKLGEKE
;
A
#
# COMPACT_ATOMS: atom_id res chain seq x y z
N PHE A 1 -1.55 8.57 -12.28
CA PHE A 1 -0.98 7.47 -11.51
C PHE A 1 -0.12 6.55 -12.40
N ALA A 2 -0.69 5.79 -13.34
CA ALA A 2 -0.01 4.79 -14.15
C ALA A 2 1.27 5.31 -14.85
N HIS A 3 1.22 6.52 -15.43
CA HIS A 3 2.36 7.13 -16.07
C HIS A 3 3.51 7.43 -15.10
N ALA A 4 3.23 7.92 -13.92
CA ALA A 4 4.24 8.21 -12.89
C ALA A 4 4.90 6.92 -12.37
N VAL A 5 4.10 5.88 -12.10
CA VAL A 5 4.61 4.57 -11.67
C VAL A 5 5.51 3.97 -12.75
N ARG A 6 5.05 3.93 -14.00
CA ARG A 6 5.82 3.40 -15.14
C ARG A 6 7.16 4.11 -15.32
N ARG A 7 7.25 5.39 -15.00
CA ARG A 7 8.50 6.16 -15.11
C ARG A 7 9.40 6.04 -13.89
N GLY A 8 9.00 5.32 -12.86
CA GLY A 8 9.78 5.20 -11.63
C GLY A 8 9.90 6.51 -10.86
N VAL A 9 8.88 7.37 -10.90
CA VAL A 9 8.89 8.60 -10.11
C VAL A 9 8.91 8.24 -8.63
N ARG A 10 9.90 8.73 -7.89
CA ARG A 10 9.95 8.58 -6.43
C ARG A 10 8.79 9.35 -5.81
N MET A 11 7.78 8.62 -5.37
CA MET A 11 6.57 9.18 -4.80
C MET A 11 5.91 8.22 -3.82
N VAL A 12 5.16 8.75 -2.89
CA VAL A 12 4.19 7.99 -2.09
C VAL A 12 2.80 8.36 -2.55
N TYR A 13 2.08 7.40 -3.13
CA TYR A 13 0.72 7.58 -3.60
C TYR A 13 -0.24 6.82 -2.69
N ILE A 14 -1.03 7.55 -1.90
CA ILE A 14 -1.98 7.00 -0.94
C ILE A 14 -3.39 7.20 -1.48
N VAL A 15 -4.19 6.14 -1.50
CA VAL A 15 -5.61 6.20 -1.83
C VAL A 15 -6.42 5.90 -0.57
N GLU A 16 -7.28 6.82 -0.17
CA GLU A 16 -8.31 6.60 0.85
C GLU A 16 -9.51 5.90 0.20
N ASN A 17 -9.47 4.57 0.22
CA ASN A 17 -10.41 3.72 -0.47
C ASN A 17 -11.68 3.51 0.35
N ASN A 18 -12.74 4.23 0.01
CA ASN A 18 -14.04 4.14 0.66
C ASN A 18 -15.17 3.62 -0.24
N GLY A 19 -14.87 3.29 -1.51
CA GLY A 19 -15.84 2.75 -2.47
C GLY A 19 -16.84 3.77 -3.03
N VAL A 20 -16.77 5.06 -2.64
CA VAL A 20 -17.75 6.07 -3.06
C VAL A 20 -17.11 7.43 -3.33
N TYR A 21 -17.80 8.27 -4.09
CA TYR A 21 -17.55 9.71 -4.17
C TYR A 21 -18.39 10.41 -3.10
N GLY A 22 -17.81 10.66 -1.93
CA GLY A 22 -18.52 11.21 -0.77
C GLY A 22 -19.00 12.64 -0.98
N LEU A 23 -18.16 13.51 -1.59
CA LEU A 23 -18.47 14.93 -1.83
C LEU A 23 -19.73 15.11 -2.68
N THR A 24 -19.94 14.27 -3.66
CA THR A 24 -21.05 14.34 -4.61
C THR A 24 -22.25 13.47 -4.18
N LYS A 25 -22.32 13.09 -2.90
CA LYS A 25 -23.44 12.41 -2.23
C LYS A 25 -23.56 10.92 -2.53
N GLY A 26 -22.42 10.23 -2.72
CA GLY A 26 -22.37 8.76 -2.64
C GLY A 26 -22.59 8.04 -3.97
N GLN A 27 -22.09 8.60 -5.09
CA GLN A 27 -21.93 7.82 -6.31
C GLN A 27 -20.91 6.71 -6.12
N PHE A 28 -21.05 5.62 -6.86
CA PHE A 28 -20.10 4.53 -6.85
C PHE A 28 -18.72 4.99 -7.38
N SER A 29 -17.66 4.65 -6.68
CA SER A 29 -16.32 4.75 -7.22
C SER A 29 -15.94 3.48 -7.99
N ALA A 30 -14.79 3.48 -8.65
CA ALA A 30 -14.30 2.31 -9.36
C ALA A 30 -13.99 1.10 -8.43
N THR A 31 -13.95 1.31 -7.12
CA THR A 31 -13.74 0.27 -6.11
C THR A 31 -15.00 -0.15 -5.38
N ALA A 32 -16.18 0.38 -5.80
CA ALA A 32 -17.45 0.02 -5.21
C ALA A 32 -17.80 -1.45 -5.46
N ASP A 33 -18.32 -2.12 -4.45
CA ASP A 33 -18.73 -3.53 -4.56
C ASP A 33 -19.85 -3.70 -5.58
N ARG A 34 -19.76 -4.76 -6.38
CA ARG A 34 -20.86 -5.14 -7.27
C ARG A 34 -22.10 -5.49 -6.45
N GLY A 35 -23.24 -4.98 -6.86
CA GLY A 35 -24.51 -5.18 -6.15
C GLY A 35 -24.73 -4.19 -5.01
N SER A 36 -23.75 -3.33 -4.66
CA SER A 36 -23.96 -2.27 -3.67
C SER A 36 -25.03 -1.29 -4.12
N LYS A 37 -25.77 -0.71 -3.15
CA LYS A 37 -26.89 0.21 -3.42
C LYS A 37 -26.54 1.62 -2.96
N SER A 38 -26.76 2.59 -3.84
CA SER A 38 -26.69 4.01 -3.45
C SER A 38 -27.89 4.40 -2.57
N LYS A 39 -27.80 5.52 -1.85
CA LYS A 39 -28.96 6.07 -1.10
C LYS A 39 -30.21 6.34 -1.96
N LYS A 40 -30.04 6.50 -3.27
CA LYS A 40 -31.15 6.72 -4.22
C LYS A 40 -31.67 5.42 -4.83
N GLY A 41 -31.19 4.26 -4.38
CA GLY A 41 -31.64 2.95 -4.82
C GLY A 41 -30.99 2.42 -6.10
N ALA A 42 -30.09 3.16 -6.74
CA ALA A 42 -29.31 2.65 -7.88
C ALA A 42 -28.39 1.50 -7.42
N VAL A 43 -28.25 0.46 -8.25
CA VAL A 43 -27.39 -0.70 -7.98
C VAL A 43 -26.14 -0.61 -8.82
N ASN A 44 -24.98 -0.86 -8.22
CA ASN A 44 -23.72 -0.98 -8.94
C ASN A 44 -23.65 -2.33 -9.67
N ASN A 45 -23.56 -2.31 -10.98
CA ASN A 45 -23.44 -3.52 -11.81
C ASN A 45 -21.98 -3.78 -12.26
N ASP A 46 -21.07 -2.83 -12.01
CA ASP A 46 -19.68 -2.93 -12.42
C ASP A 46 -18.87 -3.76 -11.40
N ASN A 47 -17.85 -4.43 -11.90
CA ASN A 47 -16.89 -5.12 -11.03
C ASN A 47 -15.93 -4.11 -10.41
N PRO A 48 -15.59 -4.25 -9.12
CA PRO A 48 -14.61 -3.38 -8.46
C PRO A 48 -13.21 -3.60 -9.03
N ILE A 49 -12.45 -2.51 -9.12
CA ILE A 49 -11.02 -2.56 -9.39
C ILE A 49 -10.29 -2.82 -8.07
N ASP A 50 -9.45 -3.85 -8.03
CA ASP A 50 -8.47 -4.01 -6.94
C ASP A 50 -7.27 -3.09 -7.19
N LEU A 51 -7.10 -2.09 -6.33
CA LEU A 51 -6.06 -1.07 -6.48
C LEU A 51 -4.67 -1.62 -6.22
N VAL A 52 -4.53 -2.62 -5.34
CA VAL A 52 -3.25 -3.29 -5.07
C VAL A 52 -2.83 -4.12 -6.28
N ALA A 53 -3.74 -4.92 -6.83
CA ALA A 53 -3.47 -5.69 -8.05
C ALA A 53 -3.11 -4.77 -9.23
N LEU A 54 -3.80 -3.64 -9.37
CA LEU A 54 -3.49 -2.62 -10.38
C LEU A 54 -2.09 -2.02 -10.17
N ALA A 55 -1.72 -1.65 -8.94
CA ALA A 55 -0.41 -1.09 -8.64
C ALA A 55 0.73 -2.08 -8.91
N LEU A 56 0.55 -3.36 -8.53
CA LEU A 56 1.48 -4.43 -8.83
C LEU A 56 1.68 -4.60 -10.34
N GLN A 57 0.59 -4.62 -11.11
CA GLN A 57 0.61 -4.76 -12.57
C GLN A 57 1.29 -3.58 -13.26
N LEU A 58 1.11 -2.36 -12.77
CA LEU A 58 1.74 -1.16 -13.30
C LEU A 58 3.23 -1.05 -12.96
N GLY A 59 3.75 -1.88 -12.05
CA GLY A 59 5.16 -1.91 -11.70
C GLY A 59 5.54 -1.04 -10.50
N ALA A 60 4.60 -0.69 -9.63
CA ALA A 60 4.93 -0.04 -8.36
C ALA A 60 5.92 -0.91 -7.58
N THR A 61 6.92 -0.27 -6.97
CA THR A 61 8.06 -0.94 -6.33
C THR A 61 7.91 -1.10 -4.82
N TYR A 62 6.90 -0.47 -4.24
CA TYR A 62 6.41 -0.68 -2.89
C TYR A 62 4.89 -0.66 -2.93
N VAL A 63 4.24 -1.75 -2.53
CA VAL A 63 2.78 -1.88 -2.56
C VAL A 63 2.29 -2.39 -1.22
N ALA A 64 1.42 -1.62 -0.59
CA ALA A 64 0.83 -1.97 0.69
C ALA A 64 -0.69 -1.74 0.69
N ARG A 65 -1.38 -2.43 1.57
CA ARG A 65 -2.76 -2.11 1.95
C ARG A 65 -2.84 -1.99 3.46
N GLY A 66 -3.52 -0.94 3.92
CA GLY A 66 -3.79 -0.71 5.33
C GLY A 66 -5.26 -0.41 5.58
N PHE A 67 -5.60 -0.29 6.86
CA PHE A 67 -6.93 0.08 7.30
C PHE A 67 -6.86 1.34 8.19
N SER A 68 -7.68 2.34 7.91
CA SER A 68 -7.67 3.61 8.67
C SER A 68 -8.02 3.43 10.16
N GLY A 69 -8.65 2.31 10.51
CA GLY A 69 -8.95 1.91 11.88
C GLY A 69 -7.81 1.20 12.61
N ASP A 70 -6.70 0.85 11.93
CA ASP A 70 -5.52 0.22 12.51
C ASP A 70 -4.27 1.09 12.29
N LYS A 71 -4.08 2.07 13.18
CA LYS A 71 -2.92 2.97 13.11
C LYS A 71 -1.60 2.26 13.40
N ALA A 72 -1.61 1.22 14.21
CA ALA A 72 -0.41 0.47 14.57
C ALA A 72 0.21 -0.23 13.35
N GLN A 73 -0.62 -0.69 12.42
CA GLN A 73 -0.16 -1.23 11.14
C GLN A 73 0.11 -0.12 10.12
N LEU A 74 -0.79 0.87 10.01
CA LEU A 74 -0.76 1.86 8.92
C LEU A 74 0.44 2.80 9.00
N VAL A 75 0.82 3.27 10.20
CA VAL A 75 1.92 4.22 10.38
C VAL A 75 3.26 3.65 9.88
N PRO A 76 3.69 2.44 10.27
CA PRO A 76 4.90 1.83 9.73
C PRO A 76 4.86 1.62 8.21
N LEU A 77 3.69 1.31 7.63
CA LEU A 77 3.54 1.18 6.17
C LEU A 77 3.80 2.51 5.46
N ILE A 78 3.30 3.61 5.99
CA ILE A 78 3.54 4.95 5.42
C ILE A 78 5.02 5.33 5.60
N GLU A 79 5.61 5.08 6.75
CA GLU A 79 7.03 5.33 7.00
C GLU A 79 7.91 4.56 6.03
N GLY A 80 7.63 3.26 5.82
CA GLY A 80 8.34 2.44 4.83
C GLY A 80 8.23 2.99 3.41
N ALA A 81 7.05 3.46 3.02
CA ALA A 81 6.84 4.07 1.72
C ALA A 81 7.65 5.37 1.52
N ILE A 82 7.78 6.18 2.58
CA ILE A 82 8.58 7.42 2.54
C ILE A 82 10.08 7.12 2.41
N ARG A 83 10.57 6.09 3.11
CA ARG A 83 11.97 5.66 3.08
C ARG A 83 12.33 4.95 1.77
N HIS A 84 11.35 4.35 1.10
CA HIS A 84 11.53 3.61 -0.14
C HIS A 84 12.08 4.46 -1.29
N GLY A 85 13.01 3.91 -2.08
CA GLY A 85 13.70 4.63 -3.16
C GLY A 85 12.94 4.72 -4.50
N GLY A 86 11.70 4.25 -4.59
CA GLY A 86 10.94 4.15 -5.85
C GLY A 86 9.50 4.64 -5.76
N ALA A 87 8.65 4.14 -6.65
CA ALA A 87 7.23 4.45 -6.68
C ALA A 87 6.47 3.59 -5.65
N ALA A 88 6.04 4.21 -4.55
CA ALA A 88 5.27 3.58 -3.50
C ALA A 88 3.77 3.84 -3.67
N PHE A 89 2.96 2.81 -3.44
CA PHE A 89 1.51 2.84 -3.46
C PHE A 89 0.93 2.23 -2.19
N ILE A 90 -0.01 2.92 -1.55
CA ILE A 90 -0.75 2.42 -0.38
C ILE A 90 -2.25 2.55 -0.62
N ASP A 91 -2.96 1.43 -0.60
CA ASP A 91 -4.42 1.37 -0.56
C ASP A 91 -4.88 1.37 0.90
N VAL A 92 -5.42 2.49 1.37
CA VAL A 92 -5.95 2.60 2.74
C VAL A 92 -7.46 2.41 2.69
N VAL A 93 -7.95 1.27 3.16
CA VAL A 93 -9.39 1.08 3.34
C VAL A 93 -9.87 2.04 4.43
N SER A 94 -10.68 3.02 4.02
CA SER A 94 -11.13 4.14 4.87
C SER A 94 -12.65 4.31 4.74
N PRO A 95 -13.46 3.63 5.57
CA PRO A 95 -14.89 3.60 5.41
C PRO A 95 -15.54 4.99 5.41
N CYS A 96 -16.40 5.24 4.43
CA CYS A 96 -17.22 6.46 4.41
C CYS A 96 -18.44 6.29 5.31
N VAL A 97 -18.36 6.81 6.54
CA VAL A 97 -19.45 6.66 7.54
C VAL A 97 -20.81 7.19 7.07
N ALA A 98 -20.81 8.14 6.13
CA ALA A 98 -22.04 8.74 5.62
C ALA A 98 -22.71 7.91 4.51
N PHE A 99 -21.94 7.17 3.69
CA PHE A 99 -22.45 6.59 2.46
C PHE A 99 -22.08 5.13 2.24
N ASN A 100 -21.04 4.59 2.86
CA ASN A 100 -20.56 3.23 2.61
C ASN A 100 -19.96 2.55 3.86
N ASN A 101 -20.62 2.73 5.01
CA ASN A 101 -20.29 2.00 6.24
C ASN A 101 -21.54 1.29 6.74
N HIS A 102 -21.99 0.28 6.00
CA HIS A 102 -23.21 -0.47 6.28
C HIS A 102 -22.99 -1.95 5.97
N GLU A 103 -23.91 -2.78 6.42
CA GLU A 103 -23.95 -4.21 6.09
C GLU A 103 -23.93 -4.42 4.58
N GLY A 104 -23.11 -5.39 4.12
CA GLY A 104 -22.94 -5.70 2.70
C GLY A 104 -21.87 -4.86 1.98
N SER A 105 -21.22 -3.88 2.64
CA SER A 105 -20.05 -3.19 2.08
C SER A 105 -18.76 -3.84 2.54
N THR A 106 -17.90 -4.26 1.61
CA THR A 106 -16.55 -4.76 1.90
C THR A 106 -15.60 -3.66 2.39
N LYS A 107 -16.03 -2.40 2.36
CA LYS A 107 -15.28 -1.24 2.86
C LYS A 107 -15.79 -0.76 4.22
N SER A 108 -16.79 -1.45 4.84
CA SER A 108 -17.27 -1.09 6.18
C SER A 108 -16.26 -1.44 7.28
N TYR A 109 -16.33 -0.75 8.41
CA TYR A 109 -15.52 -1.06 9.59
C TYR A 109 -15.69 -2.50 10.06
N ASP A 110 -16.94 -2.96 10.09
CA ASP A 110 -17.27 -4.30 10.58
C ASP A 110 -16.73 -5.37 9.64
N TYR A 111 -16.88 -5.18 8.32
CA TYR A 111 -16.35 -6.12 7.33
C TYR A 111 -14.83 -6.23 7.45
N ILE A 112 -14.12 -5.09 7.43
CA ILE A 112 -12.64 -5.11 7.48
C ILE A 112 -12.15 -5.75 8.79
N ARG A 113 -12.77 -5.45 9.93
CA ARG A 113 -12.39 -6.07 11.19
C ARG A 113 -12.58 -7.58 11.23
N ALA A 114 -13.63 -8.07 10.54
CA ALA A 114 -13.94 -9.50 10.49
C ALA A 114 -13.11 -10.28 9.45
N HIS A 115 -12.65 -9.64 8.37
CA HIS A 115 -12.05 -10.30 7.21
C HIS A 115 -10.63 -9.84 6.89
N ASN A 116 -10.03 -9.01 7.74
CA ASN A 116 -8.66 -8.54 7.55
C ASN A 116 -7.66 -9.67 7.83
N GLU A 117 -6.87 -10.02 6.82
CA GLU A 117 -5.72 -10.92 6.94
C GLU A 117 -4.42 -10.10 6.84
N ALA A 118 -3.75 -9.96 7.96
CA ALA A 118 -2.46 -9.27 8.02
C ALA A 118 -1.34 -10.18 7.48
N VAL A 119 -0.82 -9.88 6.29
CA VAL A 119 0.21 -10.71 5.64
C VAL A 119 1.62 -10.38 6.12
N SER A 120 1.82 -9.18 6.69
CA SER A 120 3.12 -8.74 7.22
C SER A 120 3.00 -7.63 8.25
N ARG A 121 4.05 -7.45 9.04
CA ARG A 121 4.28 -6.26 9.89
C ARG A 121 5.66 -5.67 9.61
N ILE A 122 5.75 -4.35 9.72
CA ILE A 122 7.00 -3.61 9.52
C ILE A 122 7.41 -2.97 10.84
N ASP A 123 8.70 -3.07 11.17
CA ASP A 123 9.36 -2.29 12.20
C ASP A 123 10.63 -1.68 11.60
N PHE A 124 11.04 -0.51 12.09
CA PHE A 124 12.30 0.11 11.70
C PHE A 124 13.30 0.04 12.84
N ILE A 125 14.56 -0.26 12.47
CA ILE A 125 15.68 -0.18 13.39
C ILE A 125 16.50 1.03 12.99
N ASP A 126 16.59 1.98 13.89
CA ASP A 126 17.58 3.04 13.78
C ASP A 126 18.94 2.45 14.15
N LEU A 127 19.91 2.47 13.23
CA LEU A 127 21.24 1.90 13.47
C LEU A 127 21.99 2.60 14.63
N ALA A 128 21.48 3.76 15.07
CA ALA A 128 22.04 4.51 16.20
C ALA A 128 21.65 3.94 17.59
N GLU A 129 20.58 3.14 17.68
CA GLU A 129 20.16 2.49 18.93
C GLU A 129 19.71 1.05 18.70
N PRO A 130 20.51 0.04 19.05
CA PRO A 130 20.10 -1.36 18.96
C PRO A 130 19.01 -1.67 19.98
N THR A 131 17.77 -1.49 19.62
CA THR A 131 16.63 -1.91 20.45
C THR A 131 16.43 -3.41 20.25
N HIS A 132 16.87 -4.21 21.21
CA HIS A 132 16.65 -5.64 21.25
C HIS A 132 15.21 -5.94 21.64
N ALA A 133 14.27 -5.80 20.73
CA ALA A 133 12.97 -6.45 20.87
C ALA A 133 13.12 -7.90 20.38
N ALA A 134 12.89 -8.86 21.26
CA ALA A 134 12.90 -10.28 20.88
C ALA A 134 11.93 -10.54 19.72
N PRO A 135 12.34 -11.27 18.68
CA PRO A 135 11.46 -11.56 17.56
C PRO A 135 10.31 -12.45 18.04
N ALA A 136 9.08 -12.00 17.82
CA ALA A 136 7.90 -12.85 17.95
C ALA A 136 7.89 -13.88 16.80
N PRO A 137 7.12 -14.99 16.90
CA PRO A 137 7.15 -16.05 15.90
C PRO A 137 6.83 -15.53 14.48
N GLY A 138 7.64 -15.94 13.52
CA GLY A 138 7.55 -15.57 12.10
C GLY A 138 8.92 -15.31 11.50
N GLU A 139 9.07 -15.60 10.20
CA GLU A 139 10.29 -15.27 9.47
C GLU A 139 10.46 -13.75 9.35
N VAL A 140 11.64 -13.24 9.68
CA VAL A 140 11.98 -11.83 9.60
C VAL A 140 12.94 -11.62 8.44
N ILE A 141 12.60 -10.67 7.56
CA ILE A 141 13.45 -10.22 6.46
C ILE A 141 13.93 -8.81 6.80
N GLU A 142 15.24 -8.57 6.69
CA GLU A 142 15.83 -7.24 6.88
C GLU A 142 16.19 -6.64 5.53
N LEU A 143 15.64 -5.48 5.23
CA LEU A 143 15.81 -4.78 3.96
C LEU A 143 16.48 -3.43 4.21
N PRO A 144 17.73 -3.23 3.70
CA PRO A 144 18.40 -1.94 3.77
C PRO A 144 17.59 -0.87 3.03
N GLN A 145 17.47 0.30 3.64
CA GLN A 145 16.79 1.44 3.04
C GLN A 145 17.81 2.44 2.47
N PRO A 146 17.44 3.26 1.48
CA PRO A 146 18.31 4.26 0.89
C PRO A 146 18.85 5.30 1.88
N ASP A 147 18.17 5.53 2.99
CA ASP A 147 18.59 6.44 4.07
C ASP A 147 19.56 5.80 5.08
N GLY A 148 19.96 4.53 4.84
CA GLY A 148 20.85 3.76 5.71
C GLY A 148 20.15 3.05 6.87
N SER A 149 18.84 3.22 7.05
CA SER A 149 18.08 2.47 8.06
C SER A 149 17.81 1.04 7.60
N LEU A 150 17.45 0.15 8.53
CA LEU A 150 16.97 -1.20 8.24
C LEU A 150 15.47 -1.27 8.47
N MET A 151 14.72 -1.64 7.43
CA MET A 151 13.34 -2.03 7.56
C MET A 151 13.29 -3.52 7.93
N ARG A 152 12.74 -3.83 9.09
CA ARG A 152 12.50 -5.20 9.53
C ARG A 152 11.07 -5.59 9.21
N LEU A 153 10.91 -6.52 8.27
CA LEU A 153 9.63 -7.04 7.83
C LEU A 153 9.43 -8.42 8.42
N ARG A 154 8.36 -8.58 9.20
CA ARG A 154 7.92 -9.88 9.71
C ARG A 154 6.82 -10.43 8.82
N LYS A 155 7.05 -11.62 8.25
CA LYS A 155 6.03 -12.39 7.57
C LYS A 155 5.03 -12.94 8.59
N LEU A 156 3.77 -12.71 8.38
CA LEU A 156 2.68 -13.29 9.18
C LEU A 156 1.98 -14.42 8.43
N HIS A 157 1.99 -14.37 7.10
CA HIS A 157 1.44 -15.42 6.24
C HIS A 157 2.59 -16.28 5.69
N ALA A 158 2.53 -17.59 5.87
CA ALA A 158 3.64 -18.52 5.57
C ALA A 158 4.05 -18.49 4.09
N ASP A 159 3.07 -18.39 3.20
CA ASP A 159 3.28 -18.43 1.74
C ASP A 159 3.58 -17.04 1.14
N HIS A 160 3.70 -16.01 1.98
CA HIS A 160 3.98 -14.66 1.52
C HIS A 160 5.48 -14.43 1.34
N ASP A 161 5.88 -14.12 0.11
CA ASP A 161 7.19 -13.56 -0.21
C ASP A 161 7.02 -12.11 -0.70
N PRO A 162 7.27 -11.11 0.14
CA PRO A 162 7.04 -9.70 -0.21
C PRO A 162 8.01 -9.18 -1.26
N THR A 163 9.08 -9.92 -1.59
CA THR A 163 10.04 -9.54 -2.63
C THR A 163 9.71 -10.16 -3.99
N ASN A 164 8.74 -11.09 -4.02
CA ASN A 164 8.30 -11.74 -5.23
C ASN A 164 6.94 -11.17 -5.69
N ARG A 165 6.96 -10.39 -6.76
CA ARG A 165 5.76 -9.73 -7.32
C ARG A 165 4.66 -10.73 -7.72
N LEU A 166 5.03 -11.86 -8.32
CA LEU A 166 4.05 -12.86 -8.74
C LEU A 166 3.40 -13.55 -7.53
N ASN A 167 4.20 -13.86 -6.51
CA ASN A 167 3.69 -14.39 -5.25
C ASN A 167 2.72 -13.40 -4.59
N ALA A 168 3.07 -12.11 -4.54
CA ALA A 168 2.21 -11.06 -4.02
C ALA A 168 0.87 -10.94 -4.77
N MET A 169 0.89 -11.03 -6.12
CA MET A 169 -0.32 -11.01 -6.94
C MET A 169 -1.22 -12.22 -6.66
N ASN A 170 -0.64 -13.41 -6.62
CA ASN A 170 -1.39 -14.65 -6.35
C ASN A 170 -2.02 -14.60 -4.96
N LEU A 171 -1.26 -14.22 -3.94
CA LEU A 171 -1.74 -14.12 -2.56
C LEU A 171 -2.94 -13.18 -2.43
N VAL A 172 -2.86 -11.98 -3.03
CA VAL A 172 -3.96 -11.01 -3.00
C VAL A 172 -5.21 -11.56 -3.66
N GLN A 173 -5.07 -12.28 -4.79
CA GLN A 173 -6.19 -12.90 -5.48
C GLN A 173 -6.80 -14.07 -4.70
N ASP A 174 -5.97 -14.92 -4.11
CA ASP A 174 -6.41 -16.07 -3.32
C ASP A 174 -7.18 -15.63 -2.07
N LEU A 175 -6.69 -14.61 -1.37
CA LEU A 175 -7.38 -14.05 -0.21
C LEU A 175 -8.72 -13.40 -0.62
N ALA A 176 -8.74 -12.65 -1.71
CA ALA A 176 -9.97 -12.05 -2.23
C ALA A 176 -11.03 -13.10 -2.61
N GLN A 177 -10.64 -14.24 -3.18
CA GLN A 177 -11.56 -15.36 -3.49
C GLN A 177 -12.19 -15.97 -2.23
N ARG A 178 -11.50 -15.91 -1.09
CA ARG A 178 -12.00 -16.36 0.22
C ARG A 178 -12.83 -15.28 0.94
N GLY A 179 -12.98 -14.09 0.35
CA GLY A 179 -13.63 -12.95 0.99
C GLY A 179 -12.77 -12.24 2.04
N GLU A 180 -11.47 -12.52 2.07
CA GLU A 180 -10.49 -11.93 2.97
C GLU A 180 -9.81 -10.73 2.32
N VAL A 181 -9.33 -9.79 3.13
CA VAL A 181 -8.66 -8.56 2.68
C VAL A 181 -7.21 -8.59 3.15
N ALA A 182 -6.27 -8.82 2.23
CA ALA A 182 -4.85 -8.76 2.55
C ALA A 182 -4.46 -7.35 2.99
N THR A 183 -3.83 -7.22 4.17
CA THR A 183 -3.25 -5.96 4.67
C THR A 183 -1.80 -6.14 5.11
N GLY A 184 -1.06 -5.05 5.20
CA GLY A 184 0.37 -5.04 5.46
C GLY A 184 1.16 -4.64 4.22
N LEU A 185 2.48 -4.84 4.26
CA LEU A 185 3.34 -4.72 3.09
C LEU A 185 3.14 -5.97 2.22
N ILE A 186 2.65 -5.75 1.02
CA ILE A 186 2.31 -6.83 0.08
C ILE A 186 3.48 -7.09 -0.86
N TYR A 187 4.14 -6.02 -1.32
CA TYR A 187 5.31 -6.15 -2.21
C TYR A 187 6.31 -5.03 -1.98
N VAL A 188 7.58 -5.36 -2.04
CA VAL A 188 8.69 -4.40 -2.06
C VAL A 188 9.81 -4.90 -2.98
N GLU A 189 10.32 -3.99 -3.82
CA GLU A 189 11.52 -4.18 -4.63
C GLU A 189 12.73 -3.61 -3.88
N PRO A 190 13.60 -4.43 -3.28
CA PRO A 190 14.70 -3.93 -2.44
C PRO A 190 15.72 -3.10 -3.21
N THR A 191 15.86 -3.35 -4.52
CA THR A 191 16.82 -2.69 -5.42
C THR A 191 16.17 -1.59 -6.25
N ALA A 192 15.00 -1.10 -5.84
CA ALA A 192 14.30 -0.06 -6.58
C ALA A 192 15.14 1.21 -6.72
N SER A 193 15.21 1.73 -7.93
CA SER A 193 15.78 3.03 -8.22
C SER A 193 14.73 3.96 -8.81
N ASP A 194 14.94 5.26 -8.63
CA ASP A 194 14.00 6.26 -9.10
C ASP A 194 14.38 6.83 -10.49
N LEU A 195 13.49 7.65 -11.03
CA LEU A 195 13.66 8.34 -12.30
C LEU A 195 14.92 9.22 -12.33
N HIS A 196 15.29 9.86 -11.21
CA HIS A 196 16.46 10.73 -11.14
C HIS A 196 17.75 9.94 -11.30
N HIS A 197 17.82 8.77 -10.69
CA HIS A 197 18.93 7.82 -10.88
C HIS A 197 19.02 7.35 -12.34
N ALA A 198 17.88 6.96 -12.92
CA ALA A 198 17.83 6.48 -14.31
C ALA A 198 18.23 7.56 -15.33
N LEU A 199 17.96 8.83 -15.02
CA LEU A 199 18.29 9.97 -15.88
C LEU A 199 19.67 10.59 -15.58
N ASN A 200 20.43 10.09 -14.61
CA ASN A 200 21.67 10.69 -14.14
C ASN A 200 21.54 12.20 -13.88
N THR A 201 20.47 12.61 -13.22
CA THR A 201 20.21 14.02 -12.95
C THR A 201 21.25 14.57 -11.97
N SER A 202 21.71 15.82 -12.19
CA SER A 202 22.62 16.51 -11.28
C SER A 202 21.96 16.76 -9.93
N ALA A 203 22.72 16.54 -8.85
CA ALA A 203 22.31 16.92 -7.49
C ALA A 203 22.24 18.45 -7.31
N THR A 204 22.96 19.20 -8.16
CA THR A 204 22.98 20.67 -8.11
C THR A 204 21.94 21.27 -9.05
N PRO A 205 21.00 22.08 -8.56
CA PRO A 205 20.04 22.78 -9.42
C PRO A 205 20.74 23.66 -10.45
N LEU A 206 20.16 23.75 -11.67
CA LEU A 206 20.72 24.56 -12.77
C LEU A 206 20.98 26.02 -12.40
N ASN A 207 20.17 26.62 -11.54
CA ASN A 207 20.33 27.99 -11.07
C ASN A 207 21.54 28.18 -10.12
N LYS A 208 22.15 27.10 -9.66
CA LYS A 208 23.35 27.14 -8.81
C LYS A 208 24.64 26.74 -9.53
N LEU A 209 24.58 26.38 -10.80
CA LEU A 209 25.75 25.97 -11.58
C LEU A 209 26.77 27.11 -11.84
N GLY A 210 26.42 28.36 -11.52
CA GLY A 210 27.31 29.53 -11.63
C GLY A 210 27.94 29.98 -10.30
N GLU A 211 27.50 29.45 -9.17
CA GLU A 211 28.10 29.72 -7.87
C GLU A 211 29.29 28.79 -7.70
N LYS A 212 30.46 29.19 -8.23
CA LYS A 212 31.74 28.58 -7.84
C LYS A 212 32.11 29.09 -6.46
N GLU A 213 32.28 28.17 -5.52
CA GLU A 213 32.99 28.39 -4.28
C GLU A 213 34.41 28.96 -4.52
#